data_bba0d2b7e761862a0b77d789c7cbb555
#
_entry.id   bba0d2b7e761862a0b77d789c7cbb555
#
_cell.length_a   1.000
_cell.length_b   1.000
_cell.length_c   1.000
_cell.angle_alpha   90.00
_cell.angle_beta   90.00
_cell.angle_gamma   90.00
#
_symmetry.space_group_name_H-M   'P 1'
#
loop_
_entity.id
_entity.type
_entity.pdbx_description
1 polymer ?
#
loop_
_entity_poly.entity_id
_entity_poly.type
_entity_poly.pdbx_seq_one_letter_code
_entity_poly.pdbx_strand_id
1 'polypeptide(L)'
;MNRSKNIDSIIDILGENKAIDILKIDVKKLTSTVDFMIIASGTSTRHIRGLSEITIAEAKKNKLMSIGVEGQDGSDWILIDFGDFLVHLMLPKVREFYNIEKLWGFESVDINHSREL
;
A
#
# COMPACT_ATOMS: atom_id res chain seq x y z
N MET A 1 0.84 -6.08 -20.55
CA MET A 1 0.50 -5.95 -19.21
C MET A 1 0.73 -4.57 -18.71
N ASN A 2 -0.17 -4.15 -17.99
CA ASN A 2 -0.21 -2.77 -17.63
C ASN A 2 -0.02 -2.59 -16.13
N ARG A 3 1.14 -2.10 -15.73
CA ARG A 3 1.45 -1.87 -14.31
C ARG A 3 0.51 -0.86 -13.68
N SER A 4 0.17 0.18 -14.39
CA SER A 4 -0.78 1.17 -13.92
C SER A 4 -2.11 0.56 -13.59
N LYS A 5 -2.55 -0.33 -14.43
CA LYS A 5 -3.82 -1.01 -14.24
C LYS A 5 -3.77 -1.92 -13.01
N ASN A 6 -2.65 -2.61 -12.81
CA ASN A 6 -2.48 -3.46 -11.63
C ASN A 6 -2.50 -2.63 -10.35
N ILE A 7 -1.82 -1.49 -10.37
CA ILE A 7 -1.79 -0.61 -9.20
C ILE A 7 -3.16 -0.05 -8.90
N ASP A 8 -3.89 0.38 -9.93
CA ASP A 8 -5.24 0.90 -9.76
C ASP A 8 -6.17 -0.16 -9.17
N SER A 9 -6.01 -1.40 -9.62
CA SER A 9 -6.78 -2.51 -9.10
C SER A 9 -6.53 -2.72 -7.60
N ILE A 10 -5.28 -2.63 -7.19
CA ILE A 10 -4.92 -2.77 -5.77
C ILE A 10 -5.52 -1.62 -4.95
N ILE A 11 -5.44 -0.41 -5.47
CA ILE A 11 -6.02 0.75 -4.79
C ILE A 11 -7.53 0.57 -4.61
N ASP A 12 -8.20 0.06 -5.63
CA ASP A 12 -9.64 -0.21 -5.56
C ASP A 12 -9.96 -1.25 -4.50
N ILE A 13 -9.19 -2.33 -4.46
CA ILE A 13 -9.38 -3.38 -3.45
C ILE A 13 -9.25 -2.80 -2.05
N LEU A 14 -8.21 -2.01 -1.84
CA LEU A 14 -7.97 -1.40 -0.54
C LEU A 14 -9.13 -0.48 -0.15
N GLY A 15 -9.59 0.33 -1.08
CA GLY A 15 -10.69 1.25 -0.82
C GLY A 15 -11.99 0.54 -0.50
N GLU A 16 -12.27 -0.53 -1.24
CA GLU A 16 -13.48 -1.33 -1.02
C GLU A 16 -13.47 -2.01 0.34
N ASN A 17 -12.31 -2.23 0.90
CA ASN A 17 -12.18 -2.89 2.19
C ASN A 17 -11.82 -1.92 3.31
N LYS A 18 -12.13 -0.65 3.10
CA LYS A 18 -12.10 0.39 4.12
C LYS A 18 -10.71 0.80 4.57
N ALA A 19 -9.71 0.63 3.70
CA ALA A 19 -8.40 1.19 3.98
C ALA A 19 -8.50 2.70 4.01
N ILE A 20 -7.69 3.33 4.83
CA ILE A 20 -7.73 4.76 5.07
C ILE A 20 -6.48 5.43 4.50
N ASP A 21 -6.67 6.63 3.99
CA ASP A 21 -5.56 7.49 3.54
C ASP A 21 -4.62 6.76 2.57
N ILE A 22 -5.20 6.24 1.51
CA ILE A 22 -4.46 5.51 0.49
C ILE A 22 -3.64 6.50 -0.33
N LEU A 23 -2.35 6.25 -0.42
CA LEU A 23 -1.42 7.13 -1.12
C LEU A 23 -0.62 6.32 -2.13
N LYS A 24 -0.52 6.80 -3.35
CA LYS A 24 0.32 6.21 -4.38
C LYS A 24 1.50 7.13 -4.64
N ILE A 25 2.70 6.61 -4.55
CA ILE A 25 3.92 7.39 -4.71
C ILE A 25 4.73 6.81 -5.88
N ASP A 26 5.08 7.66 -6.82
CA ASP A 26 5.97 7.29 -7.92
C ASP A 26 7.40 7.44 -7.43
N VAL A 27 8.12 6.34 -7.35
CA VAL A 27 9.50 6.36 -6.85
C VAL A 27 10.51 5.98 -7.92
N LYS A 28 10.09 5.99 -9.18
CA LYS A 28 10.98 5.58 -10.28
C LYS A 28 12.26 6.38 -10.35
N LYS A 29 12.19 7.65 -10.00
CA LYS A 29 13.37 8.50 -10.06
C LYS A 29 14.24 8.43 -8.82
N LEU A 30 13.74 7.75 -7.78
CA LEU A 30 14.43 7.69 -6.49
C LEU A 30 15.08 6.33 -6.25
N THR A 31 14.59 5.31 -6.91
CA THR A 31 15.15 3.97 -6.76
C THR A 31 14.92 3.18 -8.03
N SER A 32 15.80 2.23 -8.30
CA SER A 32 15.63 1.31 -9.42
C SER A 32 14.98 0.00 -8.98
N THR A 33 14.71 -0.15 -7.71
CA THR A 33 14.20 -1.40 -7.16
C THR A 33 12.72 -1.59 -7.46
N VAL A 34 11.92 -0.54 -7.27
CA VAL A 34 10.49 -0.58 -7.55
C VAL A 34 10.09 0.72 -8.23
N ASP A 35 8.97 0.70 -8.92
CA ASP A 35 8.46 1.87 -9.62
C ASP A 35 7.52 2.69 -8.78
N PHE A 36 6.72 2.03 -7.95
CA PHE A 36 5.68 2.70 -7.17
C PHE A 36 5.60 2.13 -5.77
N MET A 37 5.06 2.93 -4.88
CA MET A 37 4.81 2.51 -3.52
C MET A 37 3.38 2.93 -3.18
N ILE A 38 2.61 2.02 -2.61
CA ILE A 38 1.26 2.31 -2.12
C ILE A 38 1.32 2.24 -0.62
N ILE A 39 0.78 3.25 0.05
CA ILE A 39 0.73 3.29 1.51
C ILE A 39 -0.71 3.49 1.91
N ALA A 40 -1.19 2.69 2.83
CA ALA A 40 -2.56 2.82 3.32
C ALA A 40 -2.59 2.45 4.79
N SER A 41 -3.63 2.87 5.47
CA SER A 41 -3.80 2.56 6.89
C SER A 41 -5.03 1.71 7.11
N GLY A 42 -5.01 0.96 8.19
CA GLY A 42 -6.18 0.26 8.70
C GLY A 42 -6.38 0.64 10.14
N THR A 43 -7.53 0.34 10.69
CA THR A 43 -7.92 0.79 12.03
C THR A 43 -7.37 -0.09 13.15
N SER A 44 -6.92 -1.29 12.82
CA SER A 44 -6.43 -2.24 13.82
C SER A 44 -5.47 -3.21 13.17
N THR A 45 -4.72 -3.95 13.97
CA THR A 45 -3.84 -4.98 13.43
C THR A 45 -4.65 -6.03 12.69
N ARG A 46 -5.82 -6.35 13.19
CA ARG A 46 -6.72 -7.29 12.53
C ARG A 46 -7.17 -6.76 11.17
N HIS A 47 -7.48 -5.47 11.12
CA HIS A 47 -7.92 -4.84 9.87
C HIS A 47 -6.80 -4.86 8.83
N ILE A 48 -5.58 -4.47 9.19
CA ILE A 48 -4.49 -4.48 8.20
C ILE A 48 -4.13 -5.89 7.78
N ARG A 49 -4.25 -6.86 8.67
CA ARG A 49 -4.03 -8.24 8.29
C ARG A 49 -5.08 -8.70 7.28
N GLY A 50 -6.35 -8.38 7.53
CA GLY A 50 -7.43 -8.69 6.60
C GLY A 50 -7.23 -7.99 5.26
N LEU A 51 -6.79 -6.73 5.28
CA LEU A 51 -6.46 -6.00 4.06
C LEU A 51 -5.37 -6.71 3.26
N SER A 52 -4.33 -7.19 3.95
CA SER A 52 -3.25 -7.87 3.25
C SER A 52 -3.74 -9.17 2.62
N GLU A 53 -4.54 -9.92 3.35
CA GLU A 53 -5.03 -11.21 2.86
C GLU A 53 -5.93 -11.03 1.64
N ILE A 54 -6.87 -10.09 1.70
CA ILE A 54 -7.77 -9.90 0.57
C ILE A 54 -7.05 -9.29 -0.62
N THR A 55 -6.09 -8.41 -0.38
CA THR A 55 -5.33 -7.81 -1.46
C THR A 55 -4.54 -8.87 -2.21
N ILE A 56 -3.87 -9.75 -1.49
CA ILE A 56 -3.11 -10.83 -2.10
C ILE A 56 -4.02 -11.78 -2.88
N ALA A 57 -5.15 -12.15 -2.28
CA ALA A 57 -6.08 -13.09 -2.91
C ALA A 57 -6.71 -12.51 -4.17
N GLU A 58 -7.15 -11.27 -4.11
CA GLU A 58 -7.78 -10.64 -5.28
C GLU A 58 -6.77 -10.36 -6.38
N ALA A 59 -5.56 -9.99 -6.00
CA ALA A 59 -4.50 -9.78 -6.98
C ALA A 59 -4.21 -11.09 -7.72
N LYS A 60 -4.15 -12.18 -6.98
CA LYS A 60 -3.88 -13.48 -7.56
C LYS A 60 -4.93 -13.87 -8.59
N LYS A 61 -6.20 -13.56 -8.35
CA LYS A 61 -7.27 -13.82 -9.30
C LYS A 61 -7.04 -13.08 -10.61
N ASN A 62 -6.34 -11.97 -10.56
CA ASN A 62 -6.02 -11.17 -11.74
C ASN A 62 -4.60 -11.44 -12.22
N LYS A 63 -4.05 -12.57 -11.81
CA LYS A 63 -2.74 -13.06 -12.25
C LYS A 63 -1.58 -12.17 -11.80
N LEU A 64 -1.79 -11.45 -10.70
CA LEU A 64 -0.74 -10.65 -10.11
C LEU A 64 -0.33 -11.31 -8.80
N MET A 65 0.83 -11.92 -8.80
CA MET A 65 1.32 -12.68 -7.66
C MET A 65 2.21 -11.84 -6.77
N SER A 66 2.00 -11.92 -5.47
CA SER A 66 2.94 -11.30 -4.55
C SER A 66 4.22 -12.13 -4.51
N ILE A 67 5.34 -11.46 -4.41
CA ILE A 67 6.64 -12.09 -4.30
C ILE A 67 6.97 -12.40 -2.85
N GLY A 68 6.55 -11.55 -1.94
CA GLY A 68 6.79 -11.75 -0.53
C GLY A 68 5.88 -10.89 0.32
N VAL A 69 5.71 -11.29 1.56
CA VAL A 69 4.88 -10.58 2.53
C VAL A 69 5.61 -10.61 3.86
N GLU A 70 5.67 -9.45 4.51
CA GLU A 70 6.29 -9.33 5.83
C GLU A 70 5.29 -8.76 6.82
N GLY A 71 5.30 -9.26 8.03
CA GLY A 71 4.54 -8.65 9.12
C GLY A 71 3.12 -9.13 9.33
N GLN A 72 2.70 -10.19 8.65
CA GLN A 72 1.31 -10.66 8.80
C GLN A 72 0.98 -11.24 10.18
N ASP A 73 1.98 -11.52 10.98
CA ASP A 73 1.76 -12.16 12.28
C ASP A 73 1.46 -11.17 13.39
N GLY A 74 0.42 -10.38 13.26
CA GLY A 74 -0.01 -9.46 14.29
C GLY A 74 0.78 -8.16 14.35
N SER A 75 1.52 -7.88 13.31
CA SER A 75 2.30 -6.66 13.22
C SER A 75 1.39 -5.46 12.93
N ASP A 76 1.85 -4.29 13.29
CA ASP A 76 1.15 -3.04 12.97
C ASP A 76 1.67 -2.42 11.67
N TRP A 77 2.48 -3.15 10.93
CA TRP A 77 3.03 -2.70 9.64
C TRP A 77 3.24 -3.94 8.77
N ILE A 78 2.47 -4.07 7.72
CA ILE A 78 2.58 -5.20 6.79
C ILE A 78 3.08 -4.67 5.46
N LEU A 79 4.06 -5.35 4.88
CA LEU A 79 4.61 -5.00 3.59
C LEU A 79 4.32 -6.13 2.61
N ILE A 80 3.74 -5.80 1.47
CA ILE A 80 3.51 -6.76 0.39
C ILE A 80 4.34 -6.34 -0.81
N ASP A 81 5.16 -7.27 -1.30
CA ASP A 81 6.03 -7.01 -2.44
C ASP A 81 5.40 -7.62 -3.69
N PHE A 82 5.04 -6.80 -4.65
CA PHE A 82 4.49 -7.26 -5.92
C PHE A 82 5.50 -7.17 -7.07
N GLY A 83 6.76 -6.89 -6.75
CA GLY A 83 7.82 -6.82 -7.76
C GLY A 83 8.03 -5.42 -8.29
N ASP A 84 7.07 -4.91 -9.05
CA ASP A 84 7.16 -3.56 -9.61
C ASP A 84 6.73 -2.50 -8.62
N PHE A 85 6.00 -2.87 -7.60
CA PHE A 85 5.55 -1.92 -6.58
C PHE A 85 5.40 -2.62 -5.24
N LEU A 86 5.41 -1.83 -4.20
CA LEU A 86 5.26 -2.28 -2.82
C LEU A 86 3.97 -1.71 -2.24
N VAL A 87 3.36 -2.48 -1.34
CA VAL A 87 2.17 -2.01 -0.61
C VAL A 87 2.51 -2.02 0.87
N HIS A 88 2.40 -0.87 1.51
CA HIS A 88 2.60 -0.73 2.95
C HIS A 88 1.24 -0.54 3.61
N LEU A 89 0.92 -1.42 4.56
CA LEU A 89 -0.31 -1.32 5.33
C LEU A 89 0.07 -1.09 6.78
N MET A 90 -0.33 0.03 7.33
CA MET A 90 0.12 0.43 8.66
C MET A 90 -1.03 0.98 9.49
N LEU A 91 -0.91 0.84 10.82
CA LEU A 91 -1.78 1.59 11.69
C LEU A 91 -1.44 3.07 11.57
N PRO A 92 -2.41 3.97 11.71
CA PRO A 92 -2.15 5.40 11.56
C PRO A 92 -1.03 5.91 12.47
N LYS A 93 -0.96 5.41 13.68
CA LYS A 93 0.07 5.80 14.64
C LYS A 93 1.48 5.44 14.15
N VAL A 94 1.62 4.26 13.59
CA VAL A 94 2.90 3.79 13.07
C VAL A 94 3.28 4.59 11.85
N ARG A 95 2.32 4.83 10.97
CA ARG A 95 2.54 5.59 9.76
C ARG A 95 3.02 7.00 10.08
N GLU A 96 2.39 7.62 11.07
CA GLU A 96 2.77 8.95 11.50
C GLU A 96 4.18 8.95 12.10
N PHE A 97 4.48 7.97 12.91
CA PHE A 97 5.77 7.89 13.59
C PHE A 97 6.91 7.73 12.59
N TYR A 98 6.78 6.82 11.66
CA TYR A 98 7.85 6.56 10.69
C TYR A 98 7.83 7.50 9.51
N ASN A 99 6.65 7.95 9.12
CA ASN A 99 6.46 8.93 8.05
C ASN A 99 7.25 8.57 6.79
N ILE A 100 7.07 7.35 6.30
CA ILE A 100 7.88 6.85 5.20
C ILE A 100 7.61 7.59 3.89
N GLU A 101 6.44 8.16 3.72
CA GLU A 101 6.18 8.93 2.52
C GLU A 101 7.13 10.13 2.43
N LYS A 102 7.54 10.67 3.56
CA LYS A 102 8.48 11.78 3.59
C LYS A 102 9.89 11.33 3.26
N LEU A 103 10.22 10.08 3.59
CA LEU A 103 11.52 9.53 3.25
C LEU A 103 11.73 9.48 1.74
N TRP A 104 10.63 9.42 1.00
CA TRP A 104 10.68 9.35 -0.46
C TRP A 104 10.47 10.71 -1.09
N GLY A 105 10.59 11.79 -0.31
CA GLY A 105 10.53 13.14 -0.83
C GLY A 105 9.14 13.67 -1.13
N PHE A 106 8.13 13.06 -0.55
CA PHE A 106 6.75 13.47 -0.80
C PHE A 106 6.13 14.11 0.41
N GLU A 107 5.43 15.19 0.18
CA GLU A 107 4.48 15.68 1.12
C GLU A 107 3.29 14.78 1.03
N SER A 108 2.51 14.65 2.04
CA SER A 108 1.35 13.80 1.97
C SER A 108 0.41 14.29 0.93
N VAL A 109 0.23 13.52 -0.11
CA VAL A 109 -0.76 13.80 -1.12
C VAL A 109 -1.73 12.66 -1.10
N ASP A 110 -2.86 12.88 -0.52
CA ASP A 110 -3.84 11.84 -0.32
C ASP A 110 -4.69 11.70 -1.55
N ILE A 111 -4.62 10.57 -2.19
CA ILE A 111 -5.35 10.35 -3.42
C ILE A 111 -6.80 9.97 -3.21
N ASN A 112 -7.19 9.61 -2.02
CA ASN A 112 -8.60 9.28 -1.81
C ASN A 112 -9.36 10.37 -1.09
N HIS A 113 -8.73 11.51 -0.82
CA HIS A 113 -9.48 12.71 -0.54
C HIS A 113 -8.58 13.86 -0.79
N SER A 114 -9.10 14.79 -1.31
CA SER A 114 -8.33 15.83 -1.69
C SER A 114 -8.30 16.81 -0.68
N ARG A 115 -8.14 16.86 0.11
CA ARG A 115 -8.08 17.76 1.01
C ARG A 115 -7.28 18.66 1.04
N GLU A 116 -7.41 18.98 1.17
CA GLU A 116 -6.96 19.59 1.45
C GLU A 116 -6.58 19.95 2.11
N LEU A 117 -6.25 20.13 2.36
CA LEU A 117 -6.00 20.54 3.12
C LEU A 117 -5.68 21.20 3.33
#